data_4c4a95fe04529092338da69c9046988c
#
_entry.id   4c4a95fe04529092338da69c9046988c
#
_cell.length_a   1.000
_cell.length_b   1.000
_cell.length_c   1.000
_cell.angle_alpha   90.00
_cell.angle_beta   90.00
_cell.angle_gamma   90.00
#
_symmetry.space_group_name_H-M   'P 1'
#
loop_
_entity.id
_entity.type
_entity.pdbx_description
1 polymer ?
#
loop_
_entity_poly.entity_id
_entity_poly.type
_entity_poly.pdbx_seq_one_letter_code
_entity_poly.pdbx_strand_id
1 'polypeptide(L)'
;MRTSLLLVVALAAAAFTQTAPTRPKIVGVAHIGLRTDNLEAARKFYGGVLGFQEPFTYSLPPSEGGTFLLTYFKVNDHQYIEVFPELKDPKQDRLSHISFETTDAEQMRAYLASKGVQVPKQLEPMGDGNRGFDVTDPDGHTVEFVQLMPGSLHSTHFGQNLPDSRISQRIIHVGVVVNDRAAADRFYKDILGFKEIWHGGMKDSDTDWVDMRVPDGTDWLEYMLNVHNPDPHELGVMHHFALGVPSVKAGYETALQRGYKPDEKPQIGRDGKWQFNMYDPNFTRVELMEPKPVEKPCCSPMLE
;
A
#
# COMPACT_ATOMS: atom_id res chain seq x y z
N MET A 1 -64.96 39.72 32.99
CA MET A 1 -64.23 39.26 31.74
C MET A 1 -62.76 39.23 32.02
N ARG A 2 -62.20 38.06 32.14
CA ARG A 2 -60.70 37.88 32.30
C ARG A 2 -60.11 37.37 30.97
N THR A 3 -59.32 38.20 30.34
CA THR A 3 -58.66 37.92 29.08
C THR A 3 -57.31 37.21 29.39
N SER A 4 -57.22 35.92 29.08
CA SER A 4 -55.98 35.16 29.22
C SER A 4 -55.11 35.39 27.97
N LEU A 5 -53.90 35.91 28.15
CA LEU A 5 -52.92 36.14 27.14
C LEU A 5 -52.08 34.84 27.02
N LEU A 6 -52.19 34.11 25.92
CA LEU A 6 -51.37 32.95 25.59
C LEU A 6 -50.07 33.44 25.01
N LEU A 7 -48.95 33.23 25.75
CA LEU A 7 -47.56 33.48 25.28
C LEU A 7 -47.09 32.27 24.47
N VAL A 8 -46.97 32.41 23.16
CA VAL A 8 -46.38 31.39 22.28
C VAL A 8 -44.85 31.60 22.28
N VAL A 9 -44.14 30.72 22.95
CA VAL A 9 -42.65 30.68 22.90
C VAL A 9 -42.26 29.86 21.69
N ALA A 10 -41.78 30.52 20.64
CA ALA A 10 -41.16 29.86 19.49
C ALA A 10 -39.72 29.42 19.84
N LEU A 11 -39.51 28.14 20.02
CA LEU A 11 -38.14 27.56 20.10
C LEU A 11 -37.54 27.55 18.69
N ALA A 12 -36.60 28.43 18.43
CA ALA A 12 -35.75 28.36 17.26
C ALA A 12 -34.73 27.26 17.48
N ALA A 13 -34.91 26.10 16.83
CA ALA A 13 -33.89 25.05 16.75
C ALA A 13 -32.74 25.55 15.87
N ALA A 14 -31.62 25.91 16.50
CA ALA A 14 -30.35 26.16 15.76
C ALA A 14 -29.88 24.84 15.17
N ALA A 15 -30.10 24.66 13.87
CA ALA A 15 -29.49 23.57 13.13
C ALA A 15 -27.96 23.84 13.05
N PHE A 16 -27.19 23.20 13.88
CA PHE A 16 -25.74 23.14 13.69
C PHE A 16 -25.50 22.38 12.39
N THR A 17 -25.20 23.09 11.32
CA THR A 17 -24.65 22.48 10.09
C THR A 17 -23.25 21.99 10.44
N GLN A 18 -23.14 20.71 10.79
CA GLN A 18 -21.85 20.03 10.93
C GLN A 18 -21.23 20.02 9.55
N THR A 19 -20.16 20.79 9.36
CA THR A 19 -19.39 20.76 8.11
C THR A 19 -18.87 19.34 7.89
N ALA A 20 -19.04 18.82 6.67
CA ALA A 20 -18.53 17.48 6.34
C ALA A 20 -17.00 17.41 6.61
N PRO A 21 -16.52 16.31 7.19
CA PRO A 21 -15.09 16.17 7.47
C PRO A 21 -14.28 16.33 6.18
N THR A 22 -13.17 17.06 6.25
CA THR A 22 -12.21 17.16 5.14
C THR A 22 -11.29 15.94 5.14
N ARG A 23 -10.86 15.46 3.95
CA ARG A 23 -9.88 14.40 3.84
C ARG A 23 -8.53 14.87 4.41
N PRO A 24 -7.90 14.17 5.38
CA PRO A 24 -6.52 14.42 5.75
C PRO A 24 -5.58 13.99 4.62
N LYS A 25 -4.31 14.36 4.72
CA LYS A 25 -3.32 13.99 3.70
C LYS A 25 -3.11 12.48 3.66
N ILE A 26 -2.90 11.95 2.45
CA ILE A 26 -2.38 10.62 2.17
C ILE A 26 -1.00 10.85 1.53
N VAL A 27 0.06 10.61 2.29
CA VAL A 27 1.41 11.07 1.92
C VAL A 27 2.24 10.06 1.15
N GLY A 28 1.85 8.78 1.16
CA GLY A 28 2.55 7.72 0.42
C GLY A 28 2.04 6.34 0.76
N VAL A 29 2.65 5.33 0.14
CA VAL A 29 2.56 3.94 0.57
C VAL A 29 3.32 3.82 1.89
N ALA A 30 2.67 3.24 2.92
CA ALA A 30 3.32 2.96 4.20
C ALA A 30 3.96 1.57 4.20
N HIS A 31 3.21 0.57 3.79
CA HIS A 31 3.69 -0.80 3.70
C HIS A 31 2.82 -1.66 2.78
N ILE A 32 3.34 -2.83 2.46
CA ILE A 32 2.61 -3.96 1.91
C ILE A 32 2.70 -5.12 2.89
N GLY A 33 1.57 -5.72 3.23
CA GLY A 33 1.48 -6.91 4.05
C GLY A 33 1.42 -8.17 3.20
N LEU A 34 2.36 -9.09 3.39
CA LEU A 34 2.52 -10.30 2.60
C LEU A 34 2.49 -11.55 3.47
N ARG A 35 1.83 -12.60 3.00
CA ARG A 35 1.79 -13.90 3.67
C ARG A 35 2.88 -14.82 3.15
N THR A 36 3.52 -15.54 4.05
CA THR A 36 4.51 -16.57 3.72
C THR A 36 4.22 -17.87 4.45
N ASP A 37 4.57 -18.99 3.83
CA ASP A 37 4.62 -20.31 4.49
C ASP A 37 6.01 -20.62 5.05
N ASN A 38 7.03 -19.78 4.70
CA ASN A 38 8.42 -20.00 5.09
C ASN A 38 9.13 -18.68 5.42
N LEU A 39 9.05 -18.27 6.68
CA LEU A 39 9.64 -17.03 7.16
C LEU A 39 11.17 -16.96 6.96
N GLU A 40 11.88 -18.09 7.11
CA GLU A 40 13.33 -18.13 6.91
C GLU A 40 13.72 -17.91 5.43
N ALA A 41 12.92 -18.42 4.49
CA ALA A 41 13.11 -18.15 3.07
C ALA A 41 12.79 -16.67 2.76
N ALA A 42 11.73 -16.11 3.35
CA ALA A 42 11.41 -14.69 3.24
C ALA A 42 12.56 -13.80 3.78
N ARG A 43 13.14 -14.12 4.94
CA ARG A 43 14.32 -13.43 5.50
C ARG A 43 15.54 -13.48 4.57
N LYS A 44 15.79 -14.62 3.94
CA LYS A 44 16.87 -14.75 2.95
C LYS A 44 16.63 -13.87 1.73
N PHE A 45 15.40 -13.71 1.31
CA PHE A 45 15.06 -12.86 0.18
C PHE A 45 15.06 -11.37 0.58
N TYR A 46 14.22 -10.94 1.51
CA TYR A 46 14.09 -9.53 1.88
C TYR A 46 15.34 -9.00 2.59
N GLY A 47 15.91 -9.77 3.50
CA GLY A 47 17.14 -9.41 4.22
C GLY A 47 18.41 -9.71 3.41
N GLY A 48 18.52 -10.92 2.86
CA GLY A 48 19.73 -11.37 2.17
C GLY A 48 19.88 -10.78 0.76
N VAL A 49 18.88 -10.93 -0.10
CA VAL A 49 18.94 -10.45 -1.50
C VAL A 49 18.70 -8.95 -1.58
N LEU A 50 17.59 -8.44 -0.99
CA LEU A 50 17.25 -7.03 -1.07
C LEU A 50 18.05 -6.17 -0.09
N GLY A 51 18.58 -6.75 0.98
CA GLY A 51 19.44 -6.08 1.96
C GLY A 51 18.68 -5.22 2.99
N PHE A 52 17.38 -5.42 3.15
CA PHE A 52 16.60 -4.74 4.17
C PHE A 52 16.84 -5.34 5.55
N GLN A 53 16.98 -4.50 6.57
CA GLN A 53 17.05 -4.99 7.95
C GLN A 53 15.66 -5.24 8.54
N GLU A 54 15.61 -6.19 9.47
CA GLU A 54 14.46 -6.56 10.29
C GLU A 54 14.62 -5.88 11.67
N PRO A 55 14.18 -4.59 11.86
CA PRO A 55 14.43 -3.86 13.10
C PRO A 55 13.63 -4.38 14.28
N PHE A 56 12.45 -4.92 14.04
CA PHE A 56 11.55 -5.44 15.04
C PHE A 56 10.57 -6.47 14.46
N THR A 57 9.96 -7.21 15.35
CA THR A 57 8.87 -8.14 15.08
C THR A 57 7.70 -7.79 15.98
N TYR A 58 6.52 -8.28 15.65
CA TYR A 58 5.37 -8.16 16.54
C TYR A 58 4.83 -9.53 16.92
N SER A 59 4.59 -9.69 18.22
CA SER A 59 3.92 -10.86 18.80
C SER A 59 2.81 -10.40 19.73
N LEU A 60 1.77 -11.19 19.89
CA LEU A 60 0.76 -10.94 20.89
C LEU A 60 1.40 -10.84 22.28
N PRO A 61 0.83 -10.04 23.21
CA PRO A 61 1.28 -10.01 24.58
C PRO A 61 1.29 -11.41 25.23
N PRO A 62 2.19 -11.69 26.18
CA PRO A 62 2.20 -12.99 26.88
C PRO A 62 0.85 -13.36 27.52
N SER A 63 0.07 -12.37 27.96
CA SER A 63 -1.31 -12.54 28.47
C SER A 63 -2.29 -13.07 27.43
N GLU A 64 -1.96 -12.92 26.12
CA GLU A 64 -2.74 -13.38 24.96
C GLU A 64 -2.05 -14.53 24.22
N GLY A 65 -1.11 -15.21 24.87
CA GLY A 65 -0.43 -16.40 24.36
C GLY A 65 0.94 -16.16 23.72
N GLY A 66 1.40 -14.92 23.58
CA GLY A 66 2.74 -14.60 23.05
C GLY A 66 3.00 -15.02 21.62
N THR A 67 1.93 -15.26 20.83
CA THR A 67 2.04 -15.77 19.46
C THR A 67 2.73 -14.74 18.57
N PHE A 68 3.79 -15.17 17.86
CA PHE A 68 4.43 -14.37 16.83
C PHE A 68 3.45 -14.13 15.67
N LEU A 69 3.28 -12.88 15.26
CA LEU A 69 2.35 -12.49 14.20
C LEU A 69 3.05 -12.11 12.92
N LEU A 70 4.05 -11.22 12.98
CA LEU A 70 4.72 -10.73 11.77
C LEU A 70 6.11 -10.17 12.06
N THR A 71 6.87 -10.02 10.98
CA THR A 71 8.13 -9.28 10.97
C THR A 71 8.08 -8.12 9.98
N TYR A 72 8.92 -7.11 10.22
CA TYR A 72 9.00 -5.88 9.45
C TYR A 72 10.38 -5.74 8.80
N PHE A 73 10.43 -5.68 7.47
CA PHE A 73 11.64 -5.34 6.73
C PHE A 73 11.61 -3.85 6.39
N LYS A 74 12.57 -3.10 6.90
CA LYS A 74 12.58 -1.65 6.78
C LYS A 74 13.16 -1.18 5.46
N VAL A 75 12.36 -0.48 4.65
CA VAL A 75 12.79 0.16 3.40
C VAL A 75 13.32 1.56 3.67
N ASN A 76 12.55 2.36 4.42
CA ASN A 76 12.96 3.68 4.96
C ASN A 76 12.18 3.97 6.25
N ASP A 77 12.25 5.19 6.78
CA ASP A 77 11.61 5.54 8.05
C ASP A 77 10.07 5.51 8.01
N HIS A 78 9.48 5.56 6.82
CA HIS A 78 8.03 5.57 6.59
C HIS A 78 7.51 4.31 5.91
N GLN A 79 8.41 3.49 5.30
CA GLN A 79 8.00 2.38 4.45
C GLN A 79 8.60 1.05 4.90
N TYR A 80 7.75 0.03 4.95
CA TYR A 80 8.10 -1.32 5.40
C TYR A 80 7.47 -2.39 4.49
N ILE A 81 8.05 -3.58 4.52
CA ILE A 81 7.45 -4.80 4.01
C ILE A 81 7.12 -5.64 5.23
N GLU A 82 5.84 -5.91 5.44
CA GLU A 82 5.35 -6.75 6.53
C GLU A 82 5.18 -8.18 6.05
N VAL A 83 5.71 -9.15 6.81
CA VAL A 83 5.64 -10.55 6.43
C VAL A 83 5.00 -11.38 7.54
N PHE A 84 3.86 -11.98 7.21
CA PHE A 84 3.02 -12.78 8.10
C PHE A 84 3.22 -14.28 7.81
N PRO A 85 3.57 -15.13 8.80
CA PRO A 85 3.70 -16.57 8.60
C PRO A 85 2.34 -17.28 8.56
N GLU A 86 1.43 -16.79 7.72
CA GLU A 86 0.02 -17.15 7.67
C GLU A 86 -0.42 -17.79 6.36
N LEU A 87 0.49 -18.04 5.43
CA LEU A 87 0.16 -18.74 4.19
C LEU A 87 0.02 -20.24 4.48
N LYS A 88 -1.21 -20.66 4.80
CA LYS A 88 -1.53 -22.05 5.20
C LYS A 88 -2.07 -22.90 4.04
N ASP A 89 -2.58 -22.25 3.01
CA ASP A 89 -3.11 -22.88 1.79
C ASP A 89 -2.38 -22.30 0.57
N PRO A 90 -1.83 -23.12 -0.31
CA PRO A 90 -1.21 -22.65 -1.55
C PRO A 90 -2.17 -21.89 -2.47
N LYS A 91 -3.48 -22.03 -2.26
CA LYS A 91 -4.52 -21.27 -2.97
C LYS A 91 -4.81 -19.89 -2.35
N GLN A 92 -4.30 -19.63 -1.16
CA GLN A 92 -4.49 -18.34 -0.49
C GLN A 92 -3.72 -17.24 -1.20
N ASP A 93 -4.33 -16.05 -1.30
CA ASP A 93 -3.64 -14.86 -1.77
C ASP A 93 -2.45 -14.51 -0.85
N ARG A 94 -1.31 -14.17 -1.47
CA ARG A 94 -0.11 -13.74 -0.74
C ARG A 94 -0.27 -12.33 -0.19
N LEU A 95 -1.07 -11.50 -0.86
CA LEU A 95 -1.38 -10.17 -0.34
C LEU A 95 -2.25 -10.28 0.90
N SER A 96 -1.79 -9.71 2.01
CA SER A 96 -2.61 -9.50 3.20
C SER A 96 -3.38 -8.19 3.09
N HIS A 97 -2.65 -7.11 2.86
CA HIS A 97 -3.20 -5.76 2.71
C HIS A 97 -2.18 -4.82 2.05
N ILE A 98 -2.67 -3.68 1.59
CA ILE A 98 -1.87 -2.52 1.23
C ILE A 98 -2.13 -1.41 2.23
N SER A 99 -1.13 -0.61 2.57
CA SER A 99 -1.26 0.46 3.54
C SER A 99 -0.78 1.79 3.00
N PHE A 100 -1.55 2.85 3.29
CA PHE A 100 -1.22 4.23 2.98
C PHE A 100 -1.03 5.04 4.26
N GLU A 101 0.07 5.82 4.32
CA GLU A 101 0.30 6.73 5.44
C GLU A 101 -0.62 7.95 5.35
N THR A 102 -1.32 8.23 6.44
CA THR A 102 -2.15 9.42 6.62
C THR A 102 -1.63 10.29 7.77
N THR A 103 -1.87 11.58 7.68
CA THR A 103 -1.49 12.52 8.75
C THR A 103 -2.42 12.50 9.96
N ASP A 104 -3.63 11.93 9.83
CA ASP A 104 -4.61 11.81 10.90
C ASP A 104 -5.57 10.64 10.63
N ALA A 105 -5.37 9.52 11.30
CA ALA A 105 -6.16 8.31 11.11
C ALA A 105 -7.62 8.48 11.56
N GLU A 106 -7.88 9.20 12.66
CA GLU A 106 -9.25 9.42 13.13
C GLU A 106 -10.04 10.34 12.18
N GLN A 107 -9.41 11.40 11.69
CA GLN A 107 -10.02 12.27 10.69
C GLN A 107 -10.27 11.51 9.37
N MET A 108 -9.33 10.60 8.96
CA MET A 108 -9.51 9.77 7.78
C MET A 108 -10.71 8.82 7.95
N ARG A 109 -10.83 8.17 9.11
CA ARG A 109 -11.96 7.31 9.44
C ARG A 109 -13.28 8.08 9.35
N ALA A 110 -13.36 9.27 9.97
CA ALA A 110 -14.56 10.13 9.95
C ALA A 110 -14.89 10.61 8.53
N TYR A 111 -13.85 10.97 7.75
CA TYR A 111 -14.02 11.36 6.35
C TYR A 111 -14.61 10.22 5.51
N LEU A 112 -14.02 9.01 5.58
CA LEU A 112 -14.48 7.85 4.83
C LEU A 112 -15.90 7.44 5.22
N ALA A 113 -16.22 7.47 6.51
CA ALA A 113 -17.60 7.27 6.98
C ALA A 113 -18.58 8.27 6.35
N SER A 114 -18.20 9.55 6.22
CA SER A 114 -19.02 10.60 5.59
C SER A 114 -19.23 10.37 4.09
N LYS A 115 -18.37 9.57 3.46
CA LYS A 115 -18.47 9.15 2.05
C LYS A 115 -19.21 7.83 1.85
N GLY A 116 -19.71 7.23 2.94
CA GLY A 116 -20.43 5.95 2.90
C GLY A 116 -19.55 4.71 2.86
N VAL A 117 -18.23 4.87 3.07
CA VAL A 117 -17.32 3.75 3.21
C VAL A 117 -17.52 3.08 4.57
N GLN A 118 -17.54 1.76 4.60
CA GLN A 118 -17.61 1.00 5.85
C GLN A 118 -16.29 1.16 6.60
N VAL A 119 -16.37 1.68 7.83
CA VAL A 119 -15.21 1.90 8.70
C VAL A 119 -15.49 1.35 10.10
N PRO A 120 -14.47 1.03 10.92
CA PRO A 120 -14.68 0.65 12.32
C PRO A 120 -15.35 1.80 13.10
N LYS A 121 -16.08 1.46 14.16
CA LYS A 121 -16.78 2.46 14.99
C LYS A 121 -15.82 3.41 15.69
N GLN A 122 -14.66 2.90 16.08
CA GLN A 122 -13.56 3.62 16.72
C GLN A 122 -12.23 3.04 16.29
N LEU A 123 -11.14 3.78 16.45
CA LEU A 123 -9.80 3.24 16.26
C LEU A 123 -9.42 2.40 17.48
N GLU A 124 -8.96 1.18 17.24
CA GLU A 124 -8.31 0.36 18.26
C GLU A 124 -6.80 0.64 18.26
N PRO A 125 -6.11 0.48 19.41
CA PRO A 125 -4.66 0.57 19.44
C PRO A 125 -4.03 -0.51 18.55
N MET A 126 -3.14 -0.11 17.64
CA MET A 126 -2.33 -1.07 16.88
C MET A 126 -1.22 -1.64 17.76
N GLY A 127 -0.87 -2.89 17.50
CA GLY A 127 0.13 -3.60 18.31
C GLY A 127 1.54 -3.00 18.24
N ASP A 128 1.86 -2.32 17.16
CA ASP A 128 3.12 -1.59 16.95
C ASP A 128 3.14 -0.18 17.58
N GLY A 129 2.03 0.26 18.16
CA GLY A 129 1.89 1.58 18.79
C GLY A 129 1.50 2.71 17.84
N ASN A 130 1.24 2.42 16.58
CA ASN A 130 0.67 3.37 15.63
C ASN A 130 -0.86 3.49 15.79
N ARG A 131 -1.47 4.39 15.03
CA ARG A 131 -2.93 4.48 14.86
C ARG A 131 -3.30 4.14 13.43
N GLY A 132 -4.27 3.27 13.24
CA GLY A 132 -4.71 2.91 11.91
C GLY A 132 -6.02 2.14 11.94
N PHE A 133 -6.50 1.83 10.75
CA PHE A 133 -7.69 1.02 10.54
C PHE A 133 -7.76 0.51 9.12
N ASP A 134 -8.47 -0.58 8.93
CA ASP A 134 -8.72 -1.20 7.66
C ASP A 134 -10.08 -0.80 7.08
N VAL A 135 -10.11 -0.72 5.76
CA VAL A 135 -11.32 -0.72 4.95
C VAL A 135 -11.20 -1.75 3.84
N THR A 136 -12.31 -2.10 3.22
CA THR A 136 -12.31 -2.98 2.05
C THR A 136 -12.56 -2.14 0.80
N ASP A 137 -11.72 -2.29 -0.20
CA ASP A 137 -11.91 -1.66 -1.50
C ASP A 137 -13.01 -2.38 -2.32
N PRO A 138 -13.43 -1.86 -3.48
CA PRO A 138 -14.49 -2.47 -4.29
C PRO A 138 -14.20 -3.89 -4.80
N ASP A 139 -12.94 -4.28 -4.93
CA ASP A 139 -12.52 -5.61 -5.37
C ASP A 139 -12.25 -6.59 -4.21
N GLY A 140 -12.41 -6.12 -2.96
CA GLY A 140 -12.28 -6.94 -1.75
C GLY A 140 -10.91 -6.90 -1.11
N HIS A 141 -9.97 -6.05 -1.57
CA HIS A 141 -8.67 -5.89 -0.94
C HIS A 141 -8.80 -5.16 0.39
N THR A 142 -7.99 -5.56 1.36
CA THR A 142 -7.81 -4.81 2.59
C THR A 142 -6.90 -3.62 2.33
N VAL A 143 -7.40 -2.42 2.61
CA VAL A 143 -6.67 -1.16 2.52
C VAL A 143 -6.57 -0.55 3.90
N GLU A 144 -5.35 -0.45 4.42
CA GLU A 144 -5.09 0.15 5.70
C GLU A 144 -4.73 1.64 5.55
N PHE A 145 -5.19 2.46 6.48
CA PHE A 145 -4.72 3.83 6.69
C PHE A 145 -4.01 3.91 8.02
N VAL A 146 -2.70 4.19 8.00
CA VAL A 146 -1.86 4.24 9.19
C VAL A 146 -1.32 5.65 9.44
N GLN A 147 -1.34 6.07 10.69
CA GLN A 147 -0.68 7.27 11.19
C GLN A 147 0.48 6.86 12.09
N LEU A 148 1.71 7.22 11.71
CA LEU A 148 2.89 6.97 12.53
C LEU A 148 2.84 7.82 13.79
N MET A 149 2.95 7.16 14.95
CA MET A 149 2.82 7.80 16.25
C MET A 149 4.17 7.90 16.97
N PRO A 150 4.43 9.00 17.69
CA PRO A 150 5.57 9.08 18.60
C PRO A 150 5.55 7.92 19.62
N GLY A 151 6.67 7.22 19.76
CA GLY A 151 6.81 6.08 20.67
C GLY A 151 6.37 4.72 20.10
N SER A 152 5.87 4.69 18.86
CA SER A 152 5.61 3.43 18.14
C SER A 152 6.91 2.67 17.84
N LEU A 153 6.81 1.39 17.50
CA LEU A 153 7.96 0.59 17.04
C LEU A 153 8.63 1.25 15.83
N HIS A 154 7.87 1.81 14.92
CA HIS A 154 8.37 2.52 13.75
C HIS A 154 9.19 3.77 14.16
N SER A 155 8.60 4.67 14.94
CA SER A 155 9.23 5.95 15.30
C SER A 155 10.46 5.79 16.19
N THR A 156 10.52 4.76 17.02
CA THR A 156 11.70 4.46 17.87
C THR A 156 12.90 3.97 17.05
N HIS A 157 12.69 3.54 15.80
CA HIS A 157 13.73 3.10 14.88
C HIS A 157 14.02 4.10 13.75
N PHE A 158 13.54 5.34 13.84
CA PHE A 158 13.84 6.36 12.84
C PHE A 158 15.34 6.63 12.73
N GLY A 159 15.84 6.71 11.50
CA GLY A 159 17.27 6.88 11.18
C GLY A 159 18.14 5.64 11.47
N GLN A 160 17.55 4.52 11.86
CA GLN A 160 18.25 3.27 12.18
C GLN A 160 17.87 2.15 11.21
N ASN A 161 18.70 1.10 11.17
CA ASN A 161 18.44 -0.09 10.35
C ASN A 161 18.26 0.21 8.84
N LEU A 162 19.02 1.18 8.33
CA LEU A 162 18.99 1.64 6.95
C LEU A 162 20.39 1.52 6.31
N PRO A 163 20.95 0.29 6.13
CA PRO A 163 22.27 0.12 5.56
C PRO A 163 22.32 0.64 4.12
N ASP A 164 23.43 1.27 3.72
CA ASP A 164 23.63 1.79 2.35
C ASP A 164 23.65 0.65 1.31
N SER A 165 23.88 -0.57 1.76
CA SER A 165 23.88 -1.76 0.89
C SER A 165 22.49 -2.26 0.50
N ARG A 166 21.39 -1.71 1.04
CA ARG A 166 20.03 -2.12 0.61
C ARG A 166 19.78 -1.75 -0.84
N ILE A 167 19.07 -2.60 -1.55
CA ILE A 167 18.89 -2.48 -3.00
C ILE A 167 18.10 -1.22 -3.41
N SER A 168 17.23 -0.75 -2.52
CA SER A 168 16.37 0.41 -2.71
C SER A 168 16.19 1.19 -1.41
N GLN A 169 15.75 2.42 -1.55
CA GLN A 169 15.41 3.30 -0.43
C GLN A 169 13.91 3.65 -0.39
N ARG A 170 13.11 3.08 -1.30
CA ARG A 170 11.71 3.48 -1.42
C ARG A 170 10.85 2.42 -2.12
N ILE A 171 9.66 2.18 -1.57
CA ILE A 171 8.54 1.60 -2.31
C ILE A 171 7.90 2.74 -3.11
N ILE A 172 7.82 2.58 -4.42
CA ILE A 172 7.26 3.61 -5.30
C ILE A 172 5.83 3.30 -5.71
N HIS A 173 5.46 2.02 -5.78
CA HIS A 173 4.07 1.62 -5.98
C HIS A 173 3.75 0.26 -5.36
N VAL A 174 2.46 0.03 -5.21
CA VAL A 174 1.85 -1.27 -4.96
C VAL A 174 0.84 -1.54 -6.07
N GLY A 175 0.77 -2.78 -6.55
CA GLY A 175 -0.15 -3.19 -7.60
C GLY A 175 -1.21 -4.14 -7.08
N VAL A 176 -2.47 -3.98 -7.53
CA VAL A 176 -3.58 -4.86 -7.20
C VAL A 176 -4.44 -5.15 -8.42
N VAL A 177 -5.04 -6.34 -8.45
CA VAL A 177 -6.01 -6.72 -9.49
C VAL A 177 -7.27 -5.87 -9.33
N VAL A 178 -7.73 -5.26 -10.43
CA VAL A 178 -8.96 -4.47 -10.45
C VAL A 178 -9.91 -5.06 -11.50
N ASN A 179 -11.04 -5.59 -11.08
CA ASN A 179 -12.05 -6.18 -11.96
C ASN A 179 -13.06 -5.16 -12.45
N ASP A 180 -13.40 -4.15 -11.62
CA ASP A 180 -14.29 -3.05 -11.98
C ASP A 180 -13.57 -1.70 -11.82
N ARG A 181 -12.95 -1.24 -12.92
CA ARG A 181 -12.26 0.04 -12.95
C ARG A 181 -13.15 1.21 -12.49
N ALA A 182 -14.43 1.21 -12.87
CA ALA A 182 -15.32 2.31 -12.50
C ALA A 182 -15.61 2.34 -11.00
N ALA A 183 -15.69 1.18 -10.35
CA ALA A 183 -15.82 1.08 -8.90
C ALA A 183 -14.51 1.50 -8.21
N ALA A 184 -13.36 1.03 -8.70
CA ALA A 184 -12.05 1.43 -8.20
C ALA A 184 -11.82 2.96 -8.33
N ASP A 185 -12.14 3.56 -9.49
CA ASP A 185 -12.05 5.01 -9.69
C ASP A 185 -12.93 5.77 -8.70
N ARG A 186 -14.17 5.33 -8.43
CA ARG A 186 -15.01 5.96 -7.39
C ARG A 186 -14.34 5.93 -6.01
N PHE A 187 -13.68 4.83 -5.65
CA PHE A 187 -13.03 4.69 -4.35
C PHE A 187 -11.70 5.45 -4.30
N TYR A 188 -10.75 5.13 -5.18
CA TYR A 188 -9.41 5.71 -5.12
C TYR A 188 -9.35 7.13 -5.66
N LYS A 189 -10.03 7.44 -6.78
CA LYS A 189 -9.98 8.76 -7.39
C LYS A 189 -10.98 9.74 -6.77
N ASP A 190 -12.27 9.40 -6.72
CA ASP A 190 -13.30 10.36 -6.33
C ASP A 190 -13.39 10.54 -4.81
N ILE A 191 -13.21 9.46 -4.03
CA ILE A 191 -13.23 9.53 -2.56
C ILE A 191 -11.84 9.87 -2.01
N LEU A 192 -10.81 9.07 -2.34
CA LEU A 192 -9.47 9.25 -1.77
C LEU A 192 -8.66 10.36 -2.44
N GLY A 193 -9.02 10.78 -3.67
CA GLY A 193 -8.38 11.88 -4.38
C GLY A 193 -7.10 11.50 -5.13
N PHE A 194 -6.89 10.21 -5.40
CA PHE A 194 -5.77 9.74 -6.22
C PHE A 194 -5.89 10.29 -7.64
N LYS A 195 -4.76 10.42 -8.33
CA LYS A 195 -4.70 10.99 -9.69
C LYS A 195 -4.05 10.01 -10.63
N GLU A 196 -4.74 9.70 -11.73
CA GLU A 196 -4.13 8.95 -12.81
C GLU A 196 -2.94 9.73 -13.38
N ILE A 197 -1.77 9.08 -13.43
CA ILE A 197 -0.55 9.65 -13.97
C ILE A 197 -0.08 8.95 -15.22
N TRP A 198 -0.51 7.72 -15.47
CA TRP A 198 -0.24 6.96 -16.67
C TRP A 198 -1.25 5.81 -16.82
N HIS A 199 -1.50 5.42 -18.04
CA HIS A 199 -2.12 4.14 -18.38
C HIS A 199 -1.48 3.54 -19.61
N GLY A 200 -1.43 2.23 -19.66
CA GLY A 200 -0.89 1.48 -20.78
C GLY A 200 -1.45 0.08 -20.88
N GLY A 201 -1.03 -0.65 -21.90
CA GLY A 201 -1.46 -2.01 -22.13
C GLY A 201 -0.46 -2.82 -22.94
N MET A 202 -0.73 -4.13 -23.07
CA MET A 202 0.06 -5.03 -23.91
C MET A 202 0.08 -4.59 -25.36
N LYS A 203 -1.04 -4.00 -25.84
CA LYS A 203 -1.15 -3.32 -27.13
C LYS A 203 -1.40 -1.83 -26.92
N ASP A 204 -1.05 -1.01 -27.89
CA ASP A 204 -1.22 0.44 -27.79
C ASP A 204 -2.69 0.88 -27.69
N SER A 205 -3.62 0.02 -28.09
CA SER A 205 -5.07 0.23 -27.97
C SER A 205 -5.66 -0.15 -26.63
N ASP A 206 -4.92 -0.91 -25.81
CA ASP A 206 -5.44 -1.53 -24.60
C ASP A 206 -5.08 -0.70 -23.36
N THR A 207 -5.89 -0.85 -22.32
CA THR A 207 -5.60 -0.32 -20.99
C THR A 207 -5.59 -1.49 -20.02
N ASP A 208 -4.41 -2.03 -19.77
CA ASP A 208 -4.17 -3.16 -18.90
C ASP A 208 -3.63 -2.73 -17.54
N TRP A 209 -3.01 -1.54 -17.49
CA TRP A 209 -2.41 -0.95 -16.29
C TRP A 209 -2.80 0.52 -16.15
N VAL A 210 -3.02 0.97 -14.92
CA VAL A 210 -3.28 2.37 -14.60
C VAL A 210 -2.55 2.77 -13.33
N ASP A 211 -1.68 3.76 -13.43
CA ASP A 211 -0.94 4.31 -12.29
C ASP A 211 -1.74 5.44 -11.64
N MET A 212 -2.15 5.22 -10.40
CA MET A 212 -2.95 6.15 -9.60
C MET A 212 -2.11 6.73 -8.47
N ARG A 213 -1.55 7.94 -8.68
CA ARG A 213 -0.71 8.60 -7.68
C ARG A 213 -1.49 9.01 -6.44
N VAL A 214 -0.93 8.76 -5.25
CA VAL A 214 -1.48 9.27 -3.99
C VAL A 214 -1.59 10.80 -4.01
N PRO A 215 -2.63 11.38 -3.39
CA PRO A 215 -2.95 12.80 -3.59
C PRO A 215 -1.92 13.78 -3.01
N ASP A 216 -1.20 13.41 -1.97
CA ASP A 216 -0.30 14.29 -1.23
C ASP A 216 1.15 13.77 -1.20
N GLY A 217 1.48 12.83 -2.10
CA GLY A 217 2.79 12.21 -2.24
C GLY A 217 3.14 11.92 -3.69
N THR A 218 4.12 11.03 -3.86
CA THR A 218 4.66 10.68 -5.19
C THR A 218 4.58 9.19 -5.49
N ASP A 219 4.19 8.36 -4.52
CA ASP A 219 3.94 6.94 -4.71
C ASP A 219 2.59 6.72 -5.40
N TRP A 220 2.39 5.55 -5.99
CA TRP A 220 1.11 5.27 -6.65
C TRP A 220 0.61 3.84 -6.38
N LEU A 221 -0.66 3.66 -6.62
CA LEU A 221 -1.32 2.37 -6.74
C LEU A 221 -1.42 2.03 -8.21
N GLU A 222 -0.98 0.84 -8.62
CA GLU A 222 -1.15 0.34 -9.98
C GLU A 222 -2.38 -0.58 -10.05
N TYR A 223 -3.35 -0.24 -10.91
CA TYR A 223 -4.44 -1.12 -11.25
C TYR A 223 -3.99 -2.14 -12.29
N MET A 224 -4.13 -3.43 -11.98
CA MET A 224 -3.91 -4.54 -12.90
C MET A 224 -5.27 -4.96 -13.47
N LEU A 225 -5.58 -4.52 -14.71
CA LEU A 225 -6.88 -4.71 -15.35
C LEU A 225 -6.92 -5.90 -16.30
N ASN A 226 -5.78 -6.48 -16.62
CA ASN A 226 -5.61 -7.48 -17.67
C ASN A 226 -5.81 -8.94 -17.19
N VAL A 227 -6.15 -9.14 -15.93
CA VAL A 227 -6.34 -10.47 -15.36
C VAL A 227 -7.72 -10.58 -14.72
N HIS A 228 -8.46 -11.62 -15.13
CA HIS A 228 -9.79 -11.90 -14.61
C HIS A 228 -9.84 -13.29 -13.98
N ASN A 229 -10.34 -13.40 -12.75
CA ASN A 229 -10.35 -14.64 -11.99
C ASN A 229 -8.97 -15.31 -11.89
N PRO A 230 -7.94 -14.56 -11.44
CA PRO A 230 -6.58 -15.07 -11.40
C PRO A 230 -6.46 -16.29 -10.51
N ASP A 231 -5.60 -17.22 -10.91
CA ASP A 231 -5.16 -18.28 -10.02
C ASP A 231 -4.20 -17.73 -8.94
N PRO A 232 -3.84 -18.51 -7.91
CA PRO A 232 -2.96 -18.01 -6.84
C PRO A 232 -1.55 -17.59 -7.30
N HIS A 233 -1.04 -18.16 -8.38
CA HIS A 233 0.25 -17.75 -8.95
C HIS A 233 0.10 -16.41 -9.67
N GLU A 234 -0.93 -16.25 -10.50
CA GLU A 234 -1.24 -14.98 -11.15
C GLU A 234 -1.51 -13.87 -10.13
N LEU A 235 -2.24 -14.17 -9.03
CA LEU A 235 -2.41 -13.21 -7.92
C LEU A 235 -1.08 -12.74 -7.36
N GLY A 236 -0.13 -13.64 -7.10
CA GLY A 236 1.20 -13.26 -6.59
C GLY A 236 1.99 -12.39 -7.57
N VAL A 237 1.78 -12.57 -8.89
CA VAL A 237 2.39 -11.72 -9.91
C VAL A 237 1.72 -10.35 -9.99
N MET A 238 0.39 -10.29 -9.84
CA MET A 238 -0.39 -9.06 -10.00
C MET A 238 -0.48 -8.23 -8.72
N HIS A 239 -0.56 -8.89 -7.55
CA HIS A 239 -0.46 -8.26 -6.24
C HIS A 239 1.01 -8.11 -5.87
N HIS A 240 1.58 -6.96 -6.20
CA HIS A 240 3.02 -6.73 -6.15
C HIS A 240 3.38 -5.38 -5.56
N PHE A 241 4.66 -5.14 -5.43
CA PHE A 241 5.19 -3.81 -5.13
C PHE A 241 6.46 -3.53 -5.92
N ALA A 242 6.71 -2.25 -6.17
CA ALA A 242 7.92 -1.81 -6.84
C ALA A 242 8.82 -0.98 -5.94
N LEU A 243 10.09 -1.24 -6.07
CA LEU A 243 11.19 -0.57 -5.39
C LEU A 243 11.86 0.39 -6.37
N GLY A 244 11.84 1.67 -6.04
CA GLY A 244 12.52 2.70 -6.82
C GLY A 244 14.03 2.61 -6.67
N VAL A 245 14.74 2.47 -7.79
CA VAL A 245 16.21 2.37 -7.82
C VAL A 245 16.81 3.39 -8.78
N PRO A 246 17.99 3.93 -8.50
CA PRO A 246 18.66 4.85 -9.43
C PRO A 246 19.13 4.15 -10.72
N SER A 247 19.36 2.84 -10.68
CA SER A 247 19.71 1.99 -11.84
C SER A 247 19.23 0.57 -11.64
N VAL A 248 18.31 0.14 -12.49
CA VAL A 248 17.80 -1.24 -12.49
C VAL A 248 18.91 -2.23 -12.84
N LYS A 249 19.83 -1.87 -13.74
CA LYS A 249 20.99 -2.71 -14.09
C LYS A 249 21.90 -2.94 -12.89
N ALA A 250 22.18 -1.90 -12.10
CA ALA A 250 22.98 -2.03 -10.88
C ALA A 250 22.26 -2.86 -9.81
N GLY A 251 20.94 -2.69 -9.67
CA GLY A 251 20.13 -3.52 -8.79
C GLY A 251 20.12 -5.00 -9.19
N TYR A 252 20.00 -5.28 -10.48
CA TYR A 252 20.10 -6.63 -11.04
C TYR A 252 21.47 -7.28 -10.72
N GLU A 253 22.57 -6.57 -10.98
CA GLU A 253 23.92 -7.08 -10.66
C GLU A 253 24.09 -7.34 -9.16
N THR A 254 23.54 -6.46 -8.31
CA THR A 254 23.54 -6.65 -6.86
C THR A 254 22.77 -7.91 -6.45
N ALA A 255 21.60 -8.14 -7.03
CA ALA A 255 20.79 -9.33 -6.75
C ALA A 255 21.53 -10.63 -7.16
N LEU A 256 22.18 -10.64 -8.33
CA LEU A 256 23.01 -11.76 -8.78
C LEU A 256 24.16 -12.05 -7.82
N GLN A 257 24.92 -11.02 -7.42
CA GLN A 257 26.02 -11.15 -6.47
C GLN A 257 25.59 -11.72 -5.12
N ARG A 258 24.34 -11.47 -4.72
CA ARG A 258 23.72 -12.01 -3.49
C ARG A 258 23.05 -13.37 -3.68
N GLY A 259 23.25 -13.99 -4.86
CA GLY A 259 22.80 -15.35 -5.15
C GLY A 259 21.36 -15.48 -5.63
N TYR A 260 20.67 -14.36 -5.95
CA TYR A 260 19.39 -14.43 -6.65
C TYR A 260 19.58 -15.00 -8.05
N LYS A 261 18.68 -15.86 -8.47
CA LYS A 261 18.70 -16.50 -9.80
C LYS A 261 17.45 -16.08 -10.57
N PRO A 262 17.52 -15.02 -11.36
CA PRO A 262 16.38 -14.53 -12.10
C PRO A 262 16.08 -15.38 -13.34
N ASP A 263 14.80 -15.47 -13.68
CA ASP A 263 14.34 -16.05 -14.95
C ASP A 263 14.32 -15.02 -16.09
N GLU A 264 14.38 -13.74 -15.76
CA GLU A 264 14.34 -12.62 -16.72
C GLU A 264 15.49 -11.63 -16.48
N LYS A 265 15.65 -10.71 -17.42
CA LYS A 265 16.68 -9.66 -17.38
C LYS A 265 16.02 -8.29 -17.32
N PRO A 266 16.74 -7.24 -16.90
CA PRO A 266 16.28 -5.87 -17.03
C PRO A 266 15.78 -5.55 -18.44
N GLN A 267 14.61 -4.92 -18.50
CA GLN A 267 13.96 -4.53 -19.75
C GLN A 267 13.34 -3.14 -19.61
N ILE A 268 12.94 -2.53 -20.71
CA ILE A 268 12.16 -1.29 -20.68
C ILE A 268 10.69 -1.67 -20.74
N GLY A 269 9.94 -1.20 -19.74
CA GLY A 269 8.50 -1.40 -19.65
C GLY A 269 7.71 -0.53 -20.64
N ARG A 270 6.42 -0.76 -20.69
CA ARG A 270 5.50 0.01 -21.58
C ARG A 270 5.37 1.48 -21.17
N ASP A 271 5.66 1.79 -19.94
CA ASP A 271 5.79 3.15 -19.40
C ASP A 271 7.11 3.84 -19.76
N GLY A 272 7.97 3.16 -20.51
CA GLY A 272 9.27 3.67 -20.99
C GLY A 272 10.38 3.62 -19.95
N LYS A 273 10.15 3.07 -18.76
CA LYS A 273 11.16 2.99 -17.69
C LYS A 273 11.88 1.65 -17.70
N TRP A 274 13.13 1.64 -17.23
CA TRP A 274 13.81 0.40 -16.92
C TRP A 274 13.12 -0.32 -15.75
N GLN A 275 12.89 -1.62 -15.91
CA GLN A 275 12.21 -2.51 -14.98
C GLN A 275 12.95 -3.85 -14.89
N PHE A 276 12.83 -4.50 -13.72
CA PHE A 276 13.30 -5.86 -13.50
C PHE A 276 12.44 -6.53 -12.45
N ASN A 277 11.82 -7.65 -12.79
CA ASN A 277 10.99 -8.43 -11.87
C ASN A 277 11.81 -9.47 -11.12
N MET A 278 11.61 -9.52 -9.82
CA MET A 278 12.04 -10.60 -8.93
C MET A 278 10.82 -11.21 -8.28
N TYR A 279 10.95 -12.43 -7.81
CA TYR A 279 9.89 -13.13 -7.11
C TYR A 279 10.40 -13.60 -5.75
N ASP A 280 9.62 -13.35 -4.73
CA ASP A 280 9.90 -13.87 -3.40
C ASP A 280 9.67 -15.41 -3.35
N PRO A 281 9.98 -16.11 -2.25
CA PRO A 281 9.79 -17.56 -2.16
C PRO A 281 8.35 -18.03 -2.33
N ASN A 282 7.36 -17.16 -2.15
CA ASN A 282 5.95 -17.47 -2.31
C ASN A 282 5.33 -16.91 -3.62
N PHE A 283 6.19 -16.51 -4.58
CA PHE A 283 5.81 -15.94 -5.87
C PHE A 283 5.17 -14.55 -5.83
N THR A 284 5.40 -13.77 -4.79
CA THR A 284 5.07 -12.35 -4.84
C THR A 284 6.09 -11.62 -5.71
N ARG A 285 5.63 -10.90 -6.72
CA ARG A 285 6.49 -10.07 -7.58
C ARG A 285 7.01 -8.86 -6.81
N VAL A 286 8.32 -8.67 -6.88
CA VAL A 286 9.04 -7.50 -6.40
C VAL A 286 9.73 -6.87 -7.59
N GLU A 287 9.30 -5.69 -7.98
CA GLU A 287 9.82 -5.00 -9.13
C GLU A 287 10.92 -4.00 -8.73
N LEU A 288 12.01 -3.94 -9.47
CA LEU A 288 12.92 -2.80 -9.46
C LEU A 288 12.57 -1.89 -10.62
N MET A 289 12.40 -0.59 -10.36
CA MET A 289 12.01 0.38 -11.38
C MET A 289 12.83 1.66 -11.27
N GLU A 290 13.28 2.20 -12.41
CA GLU A 290 13.86 3.53 -12.48
C GLU A 290 12.79 4.62 -12.47
N PRO A 291 13.06 5.82 -11.89
CA PRO A 291 12.02 6.81 -11.66
C PRO A 291 11.56 7.54 -12.94
N LYS A 292 12.36 7.51 -14.01
CA LYS A 292 12.10 8.29 -15.24
C LYS A 292 12.08 7.41 -16.47
N PRO A 293 11.18 7.66 -17.42
CA PRO A 293 11.21 7.04 -18.74
C PRO A 293 12.52 7.36 -19.46
N VAL A 294 13.12 6.35 -20.12
CA VAL A 294 14.26 6.48 -21.05
C VAL A 294 13.80 6.33 -22.49
N GLU A 295 12.59 5.85 -22.69
CA GLU A 295 11.88 5.78 -23.96
C GLU A 295 10.50 6.44 -23.84
N LYS A 296 9.88 6.74 -24.98
CA LYS A 296 8.53 7.31 -24.99
C LYS A 296 7.54 6.28 -24.40
N PRO A 297 6.78 6.65 -23.35
CA PRO A 297 5.73 5.80 -22.83
C PRO A 297 4.69 5.45 -23.91
N CYS A 298 4.23 4.21 -23.90
CA CYS A 298 3.10 3.79 -24.71
C CYS A 298 1.80 4.35 -24.14
N CYS A 299 0.83 4.44 -25.04
CA CYS A 299 -0.60 4.51 -24.81
C CYS A 299 -1.05 5.85 -24.22
N SER A 300 -0.47 6.36 -23.15
CA SER A 300 -0.69 7.69 -22.61
C SER A 300 0.63 8.40 -22.27
N PRO A 301 0.65 9.75 -22.22
CA PRO A 301 1.80 10.47 -21.68
C PRO A 301 1.88 10.23 -20.16
N MET A 302 3.12 10.19 -19.63
CA MET A 302 3.34 10.23 -18.18
C MET A 302 3.02 11.65 -17.69
N LEU A 303 2.12 11.76 -16.70
CA LEU A 303 1.78 13.03 -16.06
C LEU A 303 2.58 13.17 -14.75
N GLU A 304 3.13 14.37 -14.53
CA GLU A 304 3.90 14.69 -13.32
C GLU A 304 3.01 14.95 -12.10
#